data_b66aa7cfcce359c53c470f117ed8ea66
#
_entry.id   b66aa7cfcce359c53c470f117ed8ea66
#
_cell.length_a   1.000
_cell.length_b   1.000
_cell.length_c   1.000
_cell.angle_alpha   90.00
_cell.angle_beta   90.00
_cell.angle_gamma   90.00
#
_symmetry.space_group_name_H-M   'P 1'
#
loop_
_entity.id
_entity.type
_entity.pdbx_description
1 polymer ?
#
loop_
_entity_poly.entity_id
_entity_poly.type
_entity_poly.pdbx_seq_one_letter_code
_entity_poly.pdbx_strand_id
1 'polypeptide(L)'
;MDYETPQFFRVMKYASEADRDVVDMVSGSPDWEPPEALREGLHTYADASPGEFQYQASVGLPELREEIAARRGVDRSQVIITNGTGEANHLAMTEGYRTMPGEEILLVDPVYPYYAGRASMIGAEASYVPVDETGHLDPDT
;
A
#
# COMPACT_ATOMS: atom_id res chain seq x y z
N MET A 1 -10.44 7.74 18.96
CA MET A 1 -9.68 7.69 17.69
C MET A 1 -10.27 8.76 16.78
N ASP A 2 -9.55 9.86 16.62
CA ASP A 2 -9.99 10.98 15.77
C ASP A 2 -9.45 10.72 14.34
N TYR A 3 -10.29 10.11 13.51
CA TYR A 3 -9.97 9.89 12.12
C TYR A 3 -10.32 11.12 11.30
N GLU A 4 -9.33 11.85 10.84
CA GLU A 4 -9.53 12.87 9.82
C GLU A 4 -9.51 12.26 8.42
N THR A 5 -10.47 12.67 7.59
CA THR A 5 -10.46 12.30 6.17
C THR A 5 -9.18 12.85 5.54
N PRO A 6 -8.30 12.01 4.95
CA PRO A 6 -7.09 12.47 4.32
C PRO A 6 -7.36 13.56 3.30
N GLN A 7 -6.48 14.55 3.23
CA GLN A 7 -6.61 15.71 2.33
C GLN A 7 -6.75 15.28 0.86
N PHE A 8 -6.13 14.18 0.48
CA PHE A 8 -6.29 13.57 -0.83
C PHE A 8 -7.76 13.38 -1.23
N PHE A 9 -8.59 12.82 -0.38
CA PHE A 9 -10.02 12.61 -0.68
C PHE A 9 -10.80 13.91 -0.77
N ARG A 10 -10.40 14.93 0.00
CA ARG A 10 -11.01 16.26 -0.09
C ARG A 10 -10.70 16.91 -1.45
N VAL A 11 -9.44 16.78 -1.92
CA VAL A 11 -9.02 17.30 -3.22
C VAL A 11 -9.70 16.56 -4.36
N MET A 12 -9.77 15.23 -4.30
CA MET A 12 -10.46 14.42 -5.32
C MET A 12 -11.95 14.74 -5.39
N LYS A 13 -12.60 14.91 -4.24
CA LYS A 13 -14.01 15.34 -4.20
C LYS A 13 -14.18 16.72 -4.83
N TYR A 14 -13.35 17.69 -4.45
CA TYR A 14 -13.39 19.03 -5.05
C TYR A 14 -13.20 18.97 -6.58
N ALA A 15 -12.26 18.17 -7.07
CA ALA A 15 -12.02 17.98 -8.50
C ALA A 15 -13.22 17.37 -9.21
N SER A 16 -13.89 16.37 -8.61
CA SER A 16 -15.06 15.70 -9.19
C SER A 16 -16.33 16.58 -9.23
N GLU A 17 -16.41 17.60 -8.39
CA GLU A 17 -17.52 18.56 -8.30
C GLU A 17 -17.28 19.85 -9.13
N ALA A 18 -16.13 19.97 -9.80
CA ALA A 18 -15.77 21.18 -10.54
C ALA A 18 -16.50 21.26 -11.90
N ASP A 19 -17.12 22.42 -12.19
CA ASP A 19 -17.79 22.70 -13.48
C ASP A 19 -16.81 23.10 -14.60
N ARG A 20 -15.64 22.49 -14.65
CA ARG A 20 -14.58 22.76 -15.62
C ARG A 20 -13.75 21.50 -15.85
N ASP A 21 -13.05 21.45 -16.99
CA ASP A 21 -12.04 20.40 -17.22
C ASP A 21 -10.93 20.48 -16.16
N VAL A 22 -10.70 19.35 -15.51
CA VAL A 22 -9.69 19.20 -14.47
C VAL A 22 -8.57 18.32 -14.99
N VAL A 23 -7.34 18.83 -14.94
CA VAL A 23 -6.15 18.03 -15.15
C VAL A 23 -5.75 17.43 -13.79
N ASP A 24 -5.95 16.14 -13.64
CA ASP A 24 -5.60 15.42 -12.41
C ASP A 24 -4.10 15.09 -12.39
N MET A 25 -3.35 15.78 -11.50
CA MET A 25 -1.94 15.53 -11.24
C MET A 25 -1.70 14.96 -9.84
N VAL A 26 -2.76 14.53 -9.14
CA VAL A 26 -2.73 14.08 -7.75
C VAL A 26 -2.89 12.56 -7.67
N SER A 27 -3.79 11.98 -8.45
CA SER A 27 -3.96 10.54 -8.48
C SER A 27 -2.84 9.87 -9.27
N GLY A 28 -2.26 8.82 -8.72
CA GLY A 28 -1.24 8.02 -9.40
C GLY A 28 -1.81 6.97 -10.36
N SER A 29 -2.95 7.23 -10.99
CA SER A 29 -3.59 6.30 -11.91
C SER A 29 -2.82 6.21 -13.22
N PRO A 30 -2.38 5.00 -13.65
CA PRO A 30 -1.73 4.84 -14.94
C PRO A 30 -2.68 5.18 -16.10
N ASP A 31 -2.19 5.87 -17.12
CA ASP A 31 -2.90 6.24 -18.33
C ASP A 31 -2.45 5.43 -19.57
N TRP A 32 -1.61 4.43 -19.36
CA TRP A 32 -1.15 3.51 -20.41
C TRP A 32 -1.84 2.15 -20.34
N GLU A 33 -1.85 1.46 -21.46
CA GLU A 33 -2.44 0.14 -21.60
C GLU A 33 -1.71 -0.88 -20.70
N PRO A 34 -2.45 -1.75 -19.99
CA PRO A 34 -1.83 -2.83 -19.22
C PRO A 34 -1.10 -3.81 -20.16
N PRO A 35 -0.04 -4.49 -19.67
CA PRO A 35 0.62 -5.52 -20.44
C PRO A 35 -0.34 -6.61 -20.93
N GLU A 36 -0.13 -7.12 -22.15
CA GLU A 36 -0.97 -8.18 -22.74
C GLU A 36 -1.04 -9.42 -21.83
N ALA A 37 0.09 -9.81 -21.22
CA ALA A 37 0.12 -10.94 -20.29
C ALA A 37 -0.85 -10.77 -19.09
N LEU A 38 -1.12 -9.53 -18.65
CA LEU A 38 -2.13 -9.29 -17.60
C LEU A 38 -3.53 -9.57 -18.13
N ARG A 39 -3.85 -9.11 -19.35
CA ARG A 39 -5.14 -9.35 -20.00
C ARG A 39 -5.38 -10.84 -20.23
N GLU A 40 -4.38 -11.54 -20.77
CA GLU A 40 -4.42 -13.00 -20.97
C GLU A 40 -4.63 -13.75 -19.66
N GLY A 41 -3.93 -13.36 -18.60
CA GLY A 41 -4.12 -13.96 -17.28
C GLY A 41 -5.54 -13.76 -16.73
N LEU A 42 -6.12 -12.58 -16.89
CA LEU A 42 -7.50 -12.31 -16.48
C LEU A 42 -8.52 -13.13 -17.29
N HIS A 43 -8.33 -13.29 -18.59
CA HIS A 43 -9.18 -14.14 -19.43
C HIS A 43 -9.06 -15.61 -19.01
N THR A 44 -7.85 -16.09 -18.81
CA THR A 44 -7.61 -17.47 -18.35
C THR A 44 -8.28 -17.73 -16.99
N TYR A 45 -8.19 -16.77 -16.07
CA TYR A 45 -8.85 -16.90 -14.77
C TYR A 45 -10.37 -16.84 -14.88
N ALA A 46 -10.93 -16.01 -15.79
CA ALA A 46 -12.38 -15.97 -16.00
C ALA A 46 -12.96 -17.30 -16.50
N ASP A 47 -12.17 -18.07 -17.23
CA ASP A 47 -12.55 -19.41 -17.75
C ASP A 47 -12.19 -20.55 -16.79
N ALA A 48 -11.70 -20.24 -15.59
CA ALA A 48 -11.28 -21.22 -14.61
C ALA A 48 -12.46 -22.05 -14.06
N SER A 49 -12.15 -23.20 -13.52
CA SER A 49 -13.16 -24.09 -12.91
C SER A 49 -13.80 -23.46 -11.67
N PRO A 50 -15.06 -23.82 -11.32
CA PRO A 50 -15.71 -23.27 -10.12
C PRO A 50 -14.92 -23.44 -8.82
N GLY A 51 -14.05 -24.44 -8.71
CA GLY A 51 -13.20 -24.64 -7.55
C GLY A 51 -12.16 -23.53 -7.34
N GLU A 52 -11.72 -22.90 -8.41
CA GLU A 52 -10.72 -21.81 -8.36
C GLU A 52 -11.31 -20.48 -7.87
N PHE A 53 -12.64 -20.35 -7.92
CA PHE A 53 -13.35 -19.17 -7.39
C PHE A 53 -13.73 -19.29 -5.90
N GLN A 54 -13.37 -20.40 -5.24
CA GLN A 54 -13.66 -20.59 -3.83
C GLN A 54 -12.59 -19.93 -2.95
N TYR A 55 -12.81 -19.97 -1.63
CA TYR A 55 -11.84 -19.47 -0.66
C TYR A 55 -10.50 -20.16 -0.84
N GLN A 56 -9.48 -19.37 -1.03
CA GLN A 56 -8.10 -19.82 -1.15
C GLN A 56 -7.37 -19.71 0.19
N ALA A 57 -6.10 -20.14 0.22
CA ALA A 57 -5.27 -20.01 1.42
C ALA A 57 -5.19 -18.55 1.87
N SER A 58 -5.39 -18.28 3.16
CA SER A 58 -5.40 -16.93 3.74
C SER A 58 -4.11 -16.14 3.53
N VAL A 59 -3.00 -16.84 3.31
CA VAL A 59 -1.69 -16.23 3.04
C VAL A 59 -1.43 -15.99 1.54
N GLY A 60 -2.35 -16.38 0.68
CA GLY A 60 -2.25 -16.28 -0.78
C GLY A 60 -1.94 -17.59 -1.47
N LEU A 61 -2.18 -17.63 -2.78
CA LEU A 61 -1.94 -18.82 -3.62
C LEU A 61 -0.48 -19.27 -3.52
N PRO A 62 -0.23 -20.58 -3.33
CA PRO A 62 1.13 -21.10 -3.20
C PRO A 62 2.04 -20.76 -4.39
N GLU A 63 1.50 -20.85 -5.60
CA GLU A 63 2.23 -20.60 -6.84
C GLU A 63 2.65 -19.13 -6.96
N LEU A 64 1.76 -18.19 -6.60
CA LEU A 64 2.07 -16.77 -6.61
C LEU A 64 3.13 -16.43 -5.57
N ARG A 65 3.03 -17.00 -4.38
CA ARG A 65 4.02 -16.81 -3.31
C ARG A 65 5.38 -17.36 -3.69
N GLU A 66 5.43 -18.52 -4.36
CA GLU A 66 6.68 -19.13 -4.85
C GLU A 66 7.35 -18.23 -5.89
N GLU A 67 6.58 -17.73 -6.85
CA GLU A 67 7.11 -16.82 -7.90
C GLU A 67 7.66 -15.52 -7.30
N ILE A 68 6.96 -14.93 -6.33
CA ILE A 68 7.44 -13.72 -5.64
C ILE A 68 8.70 -14.03 -4.83
N ALA A 69 8.71 -15.13 -4.11
CA ALA A 69 9.85 -15.56 -3.30
C ALA A 69 11.11 -15.76 -4.17
N ALA A 70 10.96 -16.44 -5.30
CA ALA A 70 12.05 -16.64 -6.25
C ALA A 70 12.61 -15.32 -6.79
N ARG A 71 11.72 -14.38 -7.17
CA ARG A 71 12.13 -13.03 -7.65
C ARG A 71 12.80 -12.18 -6.58
N ARG A 72 12.46 -12.38 -5.33
CA ARG A 72 12.99 -11.60 -4.20
C ARG A 72 14.16 -12.27 -3.49
N GLY A 73 14.47 -13.51 -3.82
CA GLY A 73 15.55 -14.29 -3.18
C GLY A 73 15.26 -14.60 -1.71
N VAL A 74 13.98 -14.84 -1.38
CA VAL A 74 13.52 -15.19 -0.03
C VAL A 74 12.80 -16.54 -0.03
N ASP A 75 12.52 -17.10 1.15
CA ASP A 75 11.71 -18.30 1.27
C ASP A 75 10.22 -17.99 1.09
N ARG A 76 9.46 -18.91 0.50
CA ARG A 76 8.00 -18.78 0.33
C ARG A 76 7.27 -18.54 1.64
N SER A 77 7.77 -19.04 2.76
CA SER A 77 7.18 -18.79 4.09
C SER A 77 7.26 -17.32 4.52
N GLN A 78 8.15 -16.55 3.91
CA GLN A 78 8.33 -15.11 4.17
C GLN A 78 7.45 -14.22 3.27
N VAL A 79 6.59 -14.82 2.45
CA VAL A 79 5.70 -14.08 1.54
C VAL A 79 4.25 -14.28 1.96
N ILE A 80 3.54 -13.18 2.11
CA ILE A 80 2.08 -13.14 2.30
C ILE A 80 1.46 -12.22 1.23
N ILE A 81 0.33 -12.65 0.67
CA ILE A 81 -0.43 -11.86 -0.29
C ILE A 81 -1.55 -11.14 0.46
N THR A 82 -1.70 -9.85 0.20
CA THR A 82 -2.64 -8.96 0.87
C THR A 82 -3.58 -8.27 -0.13
N ASN A 83 -4.63 -7.63 0.37
CA ASN A 83 -5.53 -6.78 -0.43
C ASN A 83 -4.86 -5.42 -0.72
N GLY A 84 -3.73 -5.47 -1.41
CA GLY A 84 -2.94 -4.32 -1.80
C GLY A 84 -2.06 -3.77 -0.68
N THR A 85 -1.32 -2.72 -1.03
CA THR A 85 -0.35 -2.03 -0.17
C THR A 85 -0.94 -1.56 1.16
N GLY A 86 -2.22 -1.21 1.14
CA GLY A 86 -2.93 -0.78 2.34
C GLY A 86 -2.89 -1.79 3.47
N GLU A 87 -3.25 -3.04 3.20
CA GLU A 87 -3.22 -4.11 4.20
C GLU A 87 -1.78 -4.51 4.52
N ALA A 88 -0.90 -4.61 3.52
CA ALA A 88 0.50 -4.93 3.74
C ALA A 88 1.17 -3.97 4.73
N ASN A 89 1.00 -2.67 4.55
CA ASN A 89 1.53 -1.66 5.47
C ASN A 89 0.91 -1.77 6.87
N HIS A 90 -0.39 -2.01 6.97
CA HIS A 90 -1.05 -2.18 8.27
C HIS A 90 -0.48 -3.37 9.05
N LEU A 91 -0.31 -4.51 8.40
CA LEU A 91 0.26 -5.71 9.01
C LEU A 91 1.72 -5.47 9.42
N ALA A 92 2.53 -4.89 8.53
CA ALA A 92 3.94 -4.63 8.80
C ALA A 92 4.11 -3.63 9.96
N MET A 93 3.37 -2.52 9.96
CA MET A 93 3.44 -1.52 11.03
C MET A 93 2.94 -2.09 12.36
N THR A 94 1.86 -2.88 12.35
CA THR A 94 1.33 -3.51 13.56
C THR A 94 2.34 -4.47 14.17
N GLU A 95 2.94 -5.33 13.35
CA GLU A 95 3.92 -6.30 13.84
C GLU A 95 5.21 -5.60 14.30
N GLY A 96 5.69 -4.62 13.54
CA GLY A 96 6.85 -3.81 13.95
C GLY A 96 6.63 -3.12 15.29
N TYR A 97 5.50 -2.46 15.46
CA TYR A 97 5.16 -1.79 16.73
C TYR A 97 5.03 -2.74 17.92
N ARG A 98 4.55 -3.96 17.69
CA ARG A 98 4.41 -4.98 18.74
C ARG A 98 5.72 -5.64 19.17
N THR A 99 6.66 -5.75 18.24
CA THR A 99 7.87 -6.58 18.42
C THR A 99 9.15 -5.79 18.61
N MET A 100 9.19 -4.55 18.10
CA MET A 100 10.33 -3.66 18.28
C MET A 100 10.17 -2.80 19.53
N PRO A 101 11.29 -2.48 20.24
CA PRO A 101 11.23 -1.55 21.35
C PRO A 101 10.94 -0.14 20.87
N GLY A 102 10.00 0.55 21.51
CA GLY A 102 9.61 1.92 21.21
C GLY A 102 8.10 2.11 21.27
N GLU A 103 7.66 3.35 21.38
CA GLU A 103 6.24 3.74 21.45
C GLU A 103 5.83 4.61 20.27
N GLU A 104 6.75 4.88 19.34
CA GLU A 104 6.53 5.74 18.18
C GLU A 104 6.89 5.06 16.86
N ILE A 105 6.30 5.57 15.79
CA ILE A 105 6.65 5.22 14.41
C ILE A 105 7.24 6.46 13.76
N LEU A 106 8.48 6.34 13.28
CA LEU A 106 9.16 7.41 12.58
C LEU A 106 8.74 7.43 11.11
N LEU A 107 8.27 8.56 10.64
CA LEU A 107 7.85 8.81 9.27
C LEU A 107 8.73 9.88 8.62
N VAL A 108 8.95 9.77 7.33
CA VAL A 108 9.64 10.80 6.55
C VAL A 108 8.65 11.90 6.19
N ASP A 109 9.02 13.18 6.29
CA ASP A 109 8.18 14.30 5.89
C ASP A 109 8.76 15.03 4.65
N PRO A 110 8.01 15.13 3.53
CA PRO A 110 6.60 14.76 3.35
C PRO A 110 6.37 13.26 3.18
N VAL A 111 5.25 12.76 3.69
CA VAL A 111 4.87 11.36 3.63
C VAL A 111 3.45 11.18 3.08
N TYR A 112 3.20 10.02 2.50
CA TYR A 112 1.85 9.65 2.09
C TYR A 112 0.90 9.61 3.30
N PRO A 113 -0.20 10.37 3.30
CA PRO A 113 -1.01 10.63 4.51
C PRO A 113 -1.55 9.39 5.24
N TYR A 114 -1.65 8.27 4.55
CA TYR A 114 -2.14 7.03 5.14
C TYR A 114 -1.22 6.45 6.22
N TYR A 115 0.08 6.73 6.20
CA TYR A 115 0.99 6.17 7.21
C TYR A 115 0.74 6.75 8.60
N ALA A 116 0.53 8.06 8.70
CA ALA A 116 0.18 8.70 9.96
C ALA A 116 -1.16 8.17 10.52
N GLY A 117 -2.18 8.03 9.64
CA GLY A 117 -3.46 7.45 10.03
C GLY A 117 -3.33 6.00 10.53
N ARG A 118 -2.44 5.21 9.94
CA ARG A 118 -2.19 3.83 10.39
C ARG A 118 -1.47 3.77 11.73
N ALA A 119 -0.47 4.63 11.96
CA ALA A 119 0.17 4.75 13.27
C ALA A 119 -0.88 5.01 14.36
N SER A 120 -1.77 5.97 14.14
CA SER A 120 -2.88 6.25 15.06
C SER A 120 -3.83 5.05 15.25
N MET A 121 -4.15 4.29 14.19
CA MET A 121 -5.03 3.12 14.27
C MET A 121 -4.48 2.00 15.15
N ILE A 122 -3.16 1.82 15.19
CA ILE A 122 -2.49 0.81 16.02
C ILE A 122 -2.10 1.32 17.40
N GLY A 123 -2.38 2.59 17.70
CA GLY A 123 -2.10 3.22 18.98
C GLY A 123 -0.67 3.74 19.13
N ALA A 124 0.08 3.84 18.03
CA ALA A 124 1.43 4.40 18.02
C ALA A 124 1.38 5.91 17.83
N GLU A 125 2.38 6.61 18.40
CA GLU A 125 2.65 8.00 18.09
C GLU A 125 3.44 8.10 16.79
N ALA A 126 3.15 9.09 15.96
CA ALA A 126 3.88 9.34 14.71
C ALA A 126 4.83 10.53 14.91
N SER A 127 6.11 10.28 14.73
CA SER A 127 7.16 11.30 14.68
C SER A 127 7.67 11.48 13.26
N TYR A 128 8.16 12.67 12.92
CA TYR A 128 8.50 13.02 11.55
C TYR A 128 9.95 13.47 11.41
N VAL A 129 10.62 12.96 10.38
CA VAL A 129 11.95 13.41 9.96
C VAL A 129 11.81 14.13 8.62
N PRO A 130 12.14 15.43 8.55
CA PRO A 130 12.09 16.15 7.29
C PRO A 130 13.17 15.69 6.32
N VAL A 131 12.90 15.85 5.04
CA VAL A 131 13.93 15.72 4.00
C VAL A 131 14.43 17.10 3.59
N ASP A 132 15.66 17.17 3.11
CA ASP A 132 16.25 18.36 2.55
C ASP A 132 15.66 18.73 1.18
N GLU A 133 16.11 19.81 0.58
CA GLU A 133 15.66 20.28 -0.75
C GLU A 133 15.92 19.28 -1.88
N THR A 134 16.81 18.30 -1.66
CA THR A 134 17.15 17.24 -2.62
C THR A 134 16.40 15.94 -2.36
N GLY A 135 15.56 15.89 -1.32
CA GLY A 135 14.76 14.73 -0.94
C GLY A 135 15.53 13.69 -0.12
N HIS A 136 16.67 14.03 0.44
CA HIS A 136 17.44 13.15 1.31
C HIS A 136 17.13 13.44 2.78
N LEU A 137 17.20 12.39 3.60
CA LEU A 137 17.14 12.54 5.06
C LEU A 137 18.36 13.28 5.57
N ASP A 138 18.14 14.24 6.46
CA ASP A 138 19.23 14.86 7.20
C ASP A 138 19.63 13.92 8.35
N PRO A 139 20.85 13.35 8.34
CA PRO A 139 21.29 12.40 9.35
C PRO A 139 21.51 13.05 10.72
N ASP A 140 21.54 14.37 10.81
CA ASP A 140 21.77 15.12 12.05
C ASP A 140 20.45 15.61 12.70
N THR A 141 19.28 15.26 12.10
CA THR A 141 17.95 15.51 12.64
C THR A 141 17.42 14.26 13.28
#